data_7e73b4b0e1447ee6ef9c0c0fc88f182d
#
_entry.id   7e73b4b0e1447ee6ef9c0c0fc88f182d
#
_cell.length_a   1.000
_cell.length_b   1.000
_cell.length_c   1.000
_cell.angle_alpha   90.00
_cell.angle_beta   90.00
_cell.angle_gamma   90.00
#
_symmetry.space_group_name_H-M   'P 1'
#
loop_
_entity.id
_entity.type
_entity.pdbx_description
1 polymer ?
#
loop_
_entity_poly.entity_id
_entity_poly.type
_entity_poly.pdbx_seq_one_letter_code
_entity_poly.pdbx_strand_id
1 'polypeptide(L)'
;LPIAQFPELVPPQVTVSAQYPGATPEVIAQVVAAPLETQINGVDDMIYMNSVSNGQGNMVLTVTFELGTDPDQATINVNNRVQMATPSIPAEVRQYGIVVQKSSPNLLLIFSLFSPQGIYDTTYISNYALLNVVDGLKRIPGVSDVNIFTNQDYAMRIWLKPDKMSQLGITPSDVAAAIQDQNSQYALGRFGDAPTKADIQKTYIMTTTGRLTTEEEFENIIIKSIPGGETVYLRDIARVQLGAKNYSFSGTQNGTPAVPVGVTLAPGANAIHVCDEVKAQLAEAQKKFPSGLVYDIPYDTTTFVRVSIEEVIITLIEALVLVFLVVLLFLQDLRATIIPCLAVPVSIIGTFAGLKAFGFSINTLTLFGVVLAIGLVVDDAIVVIENVDRHMEEDGLSPFDATCRAMEEVTAPVIAIVLVLTSVFVPIAFLGGFTGELYKQFAVTIATSVIISGFVALSLTPALCAMILKPSDHKP
;
A
#
# COMPACT_ATOMS: atom_id res chain seq x y z
N LEU A 1 -11.75 12.15 -0.95
CA LEU A 1 -11.86 10.76 -1.41
C LEU A 1 -10.47 10.20 -1.63
N PRO A 2 -10.18 8.93 -1.24
CA PRO A 2 -8.97 8.24 -1.62
C PRO A 2 -8.90 8.13 -3.16
N ILE A 3 -7.70 8.20 -3.71
CA ILE A 3 -7.46 8.03 -5.14
C ILE A 3 -6.57 6.81 -5.31
N ALA A 4 -7.02 5.84 -6.12
CA ALA A 4 -6.30 4.61 -6.40
C ALA A 4 -6.48 4.24 -7.89
N GLN A 5 -5.69 3.30 -8.41
CA GLN A 5 -5.86 2.81 -9.78
C GLN A 5 -7.12 1.97 -9.92
N PHE A 6 -7.33 1.06 -8.98
CA PHE A 6 -8.48 0.15 -8.92
C PHE A 6 -9.17 0.26 -7.56
N PRO A 7 -10.42 -0.21 -7.44
CA PRO A 7 -11.04 -0.45 -6.15
C PRO A 7 -10.14 -1.29 -5.22
N GLU A 8 -10.39 -1.25 -3.94
CA GLU A 8 -9.68 -2.10 -2.99
C GLU A 8 -10.15 -3.56 -3.16
N LEU A 9 -9.47 -4.26 -4.08
CA LEU A 9 -9.82 -5.61 -4.52
C LEU A 9 -8.94 -6.68 -3.89
N VAL A 10 -7.85 -6.25 -3.27
CA VAL A 10 -6.87 -7.18 -2.73
C VAL A 10 -7.24 -7.48 -1.28
N PRO A 11 -7.54 -8.75 -0.96
CA PRO A 11 -7.79 -9.15 0.40
C PRO A 11 -6.63 -8.77 1.32
N PRO A 12 -6.89 -8.30 2.55
CA PRO A 12 -5.85 -8.04 3.53
C PRO A 12 -5.01 -9.29 3.78
N GLN A 13 -3.71 -9.10 3.93
CA GLN A 13 -2.79 -10.20 4.19
C GLN A 13 -1.94 -9.92 5.43
N VAL A 14 -1.66 -10.99 6.17
CA VAL A 14 -0.68 -10.97 7.27
C VAL A 14 0.40 -11.99 6.93
N THR A 15 1.65 -11.57 6.98
CA THR A 15 2.81 -12.44 6.76
C THR A 15 3.48 -12.80 8.07
N VAL A 16 3.82 -14.07 8.22
CA VAL A 16 4.61 -14.61 9.31
C VAL A 16 5.93 -15.10 8.73
N SER A 17 7.03 -14.50 9.14
CA SER A 17 8.36 -14.83 8.65
C SER A 17 9.21 -15.44 9.75
N ALA A 18 9.91 -16.52 9.44
CA ALA A 18 10.85 -17.19 10.34
C ALA A 18 12.11 -17.63 9.58
N GLN A 19 13.23 -17.74 10.32
CA GLN A 19 14.51 -18.18 9.76
C GLN A 19 15.03 -19.40 10.53
N TYR A 20 15.44 -20.41 9.78
CA TYR A 20 16.13 -21.59 10.30
C TYR A 20 17.39 -21.86 9.47
N PRO A 21 18.49 -21.15 9.72
CA PRO A 21 19.71 -21.27 8.94
C PRO A 21 20.26 -22.69 8.91
N GLY A 22 20.62 -23.18 7.73
CA GLY A 22 21.18 -24.51 7.55
C GLY A 22 20.17 -25.64 7.46
N ALA A 23 18.89 -25.38 7.69
CA ALA A 23 17.83 -26.38 7.50
C ALA A 23 17.40 -26.47 6.02
N THR A 24 17.01 -27.68 5.59
CA THR A 24 16.42 -27.86 4.26
C THR A 24 14.96 -27.37 4.22
N PRO A 25 14.41 -27.03 3.05
CA PRO A 25 13.01 -26.61 2.94
C PRO A 25 12.01 -27.60 3.56
N GLU A 26 12.27 -28.91 3.41
CA GLU A 26 11.43 -29.97 3.95
C GLU A 26 11.44 -29.98 5.48
N VAL A 27 12.62 -29.79 6.10
CA VAL A 27 12.73 -29.69 7.55
C VAL A 27 12.00 -28.45 8.06
N ILE A 28 12.18 -27.31 7.40
CA ILE A 28 11.50 -26.05 7.78
C ILE A 28 9.98 -26.23 7.68
N ALA A 29 9.50 -26.85 6.61
CA ALA A 29 8.07 -27.11 6.41
C ALA A 29 7.49 -27.98 7.55
N GLN A 30 8.24 -28.97 8.02
CA GLN A 30 7.77 -29.89 9.06
C GLN A 30 7.84 -29.30 10.46
N VAL A 31 8.95 -28.64 10.82
CA VAL A 31 9.21 -28.24 12.22
C VAL A 31 8.94 -26.77 12.53
N VAL A 32 8.74 -25.92 11.48
CA VAL A 32 8.43 -24.51 11.65
C VAL A 32 7.07 -24.17 11.04
N ALA A 33 6.86 -24.46 9.74
CA ALA A 33 5.61 -24.10 9.07
C ALA A 33 4.41 -24.88 9.61
N ALA A 34 4.47 -26.20 9.69
CA ALA A 34 3.35 -27.02 10.11
C ALA A 34 2.82 -26.71 11.53
N PRO A 35 3.66 -26.49 12.57
CA PRO A 35 3.19 -26.02 13.87
C PRO A 35 2.50 -24.66 13.82
N LEU A 36 3.03 -23.72 13.02
CA LEU A 36 2.42 -22.39 12.83
C LEU A 36 1.08 -22.50 12.11
N GLU A 37 1.03 -23.22 10.99
CA GLU A 37 -0.19 -23.47 10.22
C GLU A 37 -1.30 -24.10 11.07
N THR A 38 -0.94 -25.08 11.90
CA THR A 38 -1.89 -25.76 12.78
C THR A 38 -2.54 -24.82 13.78
N GLN A 39 -1.78 -23.88 14.33
CA GLN A 39 -2.29 -22.92 15.32
C GLN A 39 -3.01 -21.73 14.67
N ILE A 40 -2.55 -21.29 13.50
CA ILE A 40 -3.15 -20.17 12.76
C ILE A 40 -4.46 -20.61 12.09
N ASN A 41 -4.59 -21.88 11.76
CA ASN A 41 -5.80 -22.42 11.15
C ASN A 41 -7.04 -22.11 12.03
N GLY A 42 -8.07 -21.53 11.42
CA GLY A 42 -9.27 -21.10 12.12
C GLY A 42 -9.16 -19.73 12.80
N VAL A 43 -8.26 -18.86 12.36
CA VAL A 43 -8.32 -17.43 12.67
C VAL A 43 -9.55 -16.83 11.98
N ASP A 44 -10.26 -15.95 12.67
CA ASP A 44 -11.49 -15.32 12.16
C ASP A 44 -11.23 -14.60 10.82
N ASP A 45 -12.21 -14.69 9.92
CA ASP A 45 -12.20 -14.07 8.58
C ASP A 45 -11.08 -14.55 7.64
N MET A 46 -10.39 -15.65 7.98
CA MET A 46 -9.36 -16.24 7.11
C MET A 46 -9.99 -17.00 5.95
N ILE A 47 -9.59 -16.67 4.72
CA ILE A 47 -10.00 -17.41 3.52
C ILE A 47 -9.08 -18.61 3.29
N TYR A 48 -7.77 -18.36 3.27
CA TYR A 48 -6.74 -19.40 3.09
C TYR A 48 -5.40 -18.91 3.63
N MET A 49 -4.48 -19.86 3.78
CA MET A 49 -3.07 -19.57 4.07
C MET A 49 -2.17 -20.44 3.19
N ASN A 50 -0.97 -19.95 2.93
CA ASN A 50 0.07 -20.70 2.28
C ASN A 50 1.42 -20.40 2.90
N SER A 51 2.29 -21.39 2.95
CA SER A 51 3.67 -21.23 3.40
C SER A 51 4.66 -21.59 2.29
N VAL A 52 5.75 -20.83 2.23
CA VAL A 52 6.85 -21.06 1.31
C VAL A 52 8.13 -21.13 2.11
N SER A 53 8.83 -22.26 1.98
CA SER A 53 10.14 -22.50 2.58
C SER A 53 11.20 -22.62 1.49
N ASN A 54 12.36 -21.97 1.68
CA ASN A 54 13.44 -21.98 0.69
C ASN A 54 14.72 -22.63 1.23
N GLY A 55 15.64 -22.98 0.32
CA GLY A 55 16.92 -23.61 0.66
C GLY A 55 17.91 -22.71 1.41
N GLN A 56 17.55 -21.47 1.67
CA GLN A 56 18.36 -20.52 2.45
C GLN A 56 17.96 -20.46 3.93
N GLY A 57 17.03 -21.30 4.33
CA GLY A 57 16.56 -21.33 5.71
C GLY A 57 15.43 -20.34 6.02
N ASN A 58 14.82 -19.71 5.02
CA ASN A 58 13.73 -18.77 5.24
C ASN A 58 12.38 -19.44 5.01
N MET A 59 11.40 -19.11 5.85
CA MET A 59 10.00 -19.46 5.72
C MET A 59 9.15 -18.20 5.75
N VAL A 60 8.21 -18.08 4.82
CA VAL A 60 7.17 -17.06 4.80
C VAL A 60 5.82 -17.74 4.72
N LEU A 61 4.97 -17.52 5.72
CA LEU A 61 3.59 -17.97 5.75
C LEU A 61 2.71 -16.73 5.55
N THR A 62 1.85 -16.77 4.53
CA THR A 62 0.91 -15.72 4.19
C THR A 62 -0.49 -16.15 4.54
N VAL A 63 -1.18 -15.39 5.37
CA VAL A 63 -2.58 -15.57 5.74
C VAL A 63 -3.39 -14.51 5.02
N THR A 64 -4.39 -14.94 4.25
CA THR A 64 -5.27 -14.07 3.46
C THR A 64 -6.66 -14.04 4.09
N PHE A 65 -7.21 -12.84 4.26
CA PHE A 65 -8.47 -12.58 4.94
C PHE A 65 -9.58 -12.15 3.97
N GLU A 66 -10.81 -12.15 4.42
CA GLU A 66 -11.94 -11.63 3.66
C GLU A 66 -11.80 -10.12 3.39
N LEU A 67 -12.39 -9.66 2.27
CA LEU A 67 -12.43 -8.23 1.95
C LEU A 67 -13.21 -7.47 3.03
N GLY A 68 -12.61 -6.38 3.52
CA GLY A 68 -13.19 -5.57 4.59
C GLY A 68 -12.74 -5.94 6.00
N THR A 69 -11.94 -7.02 6.17
CA THR A 69 -11.30 -7.34 7.45
C THR A 69 -10.30 -6.25 7.83
N ASP A 70 -10.32 -5.82 9.08
CA ASP A 70 -9.34 -4.87 9.62
C ASP A 70 -7.94 -5.52 9.68
N PRO A 71 -6.94 -5.02 8.92
CA PRO A 71 -5.60 -5.60 8.89
C PRO A 71 -4.88 -5.55 10.23
N ASP A 72 -5.17 -4.57 11.07
CA ASP A 72 -4.53 -4.44 12.38
C ASP A 72 -5.08 -5.50 13.34
N GLN A 73 -6.40 -5.70 13.36
CA GLN A 73 -7.03 -6.76 14.14
C GLN A 73 -6.61 -8.14 13.66
N ALA A 74 -6.56 -8.37 12.36
CA ALA A 74 -6.08 -9.61 11.77
C ALA A 74 -4.63 -9.93 12.20
N THR A 75 -3.75 -8.91 12.19
CA THR A 75 -2.35 -9.06 12.64
C THR A 75 -2.26 -9.44 14.11
N ILE A 76 -3.08 -8.83 14.98
CA ILE A 76 -3.16 -9.17 16.40
C ILE A 76 -3.60 -10.63 16.58
N ASN A 77 -4.65 -11.05 15.86
CA ASN A 77 -5.19 -12.41 15.94
C ASN A 77 -4.15 -13.44 15.49
N VAL A 78 -3.48 -13.22 14.36
CA VAL A 78 -2.39 -14.09 13.88
C VAL A 78 -1.24 -14.13 14.87
N ASN A 79 -0.79 -12.97 15.40
CA ASN A 79 0.29 -12.93 16.37
C ASN A 79 -0.04 -13.72 17.63
N ASN A 80 -1.26 -13.65 18.14
CA ASN A 80 -1.70 -14.44 19.29
C ASN A 80 -1.58 -15.96 19.00
N ARG A 81 -1.95 -16.39 17.81
CA ARG A 81 -1.83 -17.80 17.38
C ARG A 81 -0.36 -18.21 17.24
N VAL A 82 0.49 -17.36 16.68
CA VAL A 82 1.94 -17.58 16.58
C VAL A 82 2.57 -17.76 17.96
N GLN A 83 2.17 -16.96 18.96
CA GLN A 83 2.65 -17.11 20.34
C GLN A 83 2.27 -18.46 20.92
N MET A 84 1.10 -19.00 20.60
CA MET A 84 0.69 -20.35 21.02
C MET A 84 1.52 -21.45 20.35
N ALA A 85 1.96 -21.26 19.11
CA ALA A 85 2.83 -22.20 18.38
C ALA A 85 4.28 -22.18 18.86
N THR A 86 4.76 -21.03 19.38
CA THR A 86 6.16 -20.76 19.70
C THR A 86 6.84 -21.86 20.57
N PRO A 87 6.22 -22.45 21.61
CA PRO A 87 6.84 -23.53 22.40
C PRO A 87 7.19 -24.77 21.59
N SER A 88 6.46 -25.04 20.49
CA SER A 88 6.66 -26.21 19.64
C SER A 88 7.71 -26.01 18.54
N ILE A 89 8.27 -24.79 18.42
CA ILE A 89 9.23 -24.42 17.40
C ILE A 89 10.66 -24.58 17.92
N PRO A 90 11.63 -25.02 17.08
CA PRO A 90 13.02 -25.17 17.47
C PRO A 90 13.61 -23.92 18.14
N ALA A 91 14.50 -24.13 19.11
CA ALA A 91 15.11 -23.04 19.89
C ALA A 91 15.88 -22.05 19.00
N GLU A 92 16.56 -22.55 17.98
CA GLU A 92 17.32 -21.78 17.01
C GLU A 92 16.41 -20.78 16.27
N VAL A 93 15.24 -21.22 15.80
CA VAL A 93 14.28 -20.34 15.14
C VAL A 93 13.72 -19.28 16.09
N ARG A 94 13.47 -19.67 17.33
CA ARG A 94 13.01 -18.71 18.36
C ARG A 94 14.03 -17.64 18.71
N GLN A 95 15.33 -17.96 18.64
CA GLN A 95 16.42 -17.00 18.87
C GLN A 95 16.49 -15.93 17.77
N TYR A 96 16.23 -16.32 16.50
CA TYR A 96 16.14 -15.35 15.39
C TYR A 96 14.86 -14.52 15.45
N GLY A 97 13.83 -15.04 16.12
CA GLY A 97 12.52 -14.42 16.23
C GLY A 97 11.60 -14.79 15.07
N ILE A 98 10.30 -14.73 15.36
CA ILE A 98 9.22 -14.88 14.37
C ILE A 98 8.59 -13.52 14.22
N VAL A 99 8.59 -13.01 12.99
CA VAL A 99 8.06 -11.69 12.67
C VAL A 99 6.66 -11.84 12.08
N VAL A 100 5.68 -11.18 12.70
CA VAL A 100 4.31 -11.08 12.20
C VAL A 100 4.05 -9.64 11.79
N GLN A 101 3.67 -9.43 10.54
CA GLN A 101 3.41 -8.10 10.03
C GLN A 101 2.26 -8.11 9.02
N LYS A 102 1.51 -7.00 8.99
CA LYS A 102 0.56 -6.77 7.91
C LYS A 102 1.32 -6.61 6.59
N SER A 103 0.78 -7.19 5.54
CA SER A 103 1.33 -7.11 4.20
C SER A 103 0.30 -6.48 3.27
N SER A 104 0.72 -5.49 2.52
CA SER A 104 -0.07 -4.96 1.42
C SER A 104 0.64 -5.30 0.12
N PRO A 105 -0.01 -6.03 -0.79
CA PRO A 105 0.56 -6.29 -2.11
C PRO A 105 0.49 -5.06 -3.03
N ASN A 106 -0.12 -3.96 -2.56
CA ASN A 106 -0.28 -2.73 -3.35
C ASN A 106 1.05 -1.98 -3.45
N LEU A 107 1.85 -2.35 -4.43
CA LEU A 107 3.08 -1.66 -4.75
C LEU A 107 2.77 -0.26 -5.30
N LEU A 108 3.27 0.79 -4.63
CA LEU A 108 3.08 2.18 -5.03
C LEU A 108 4.12 2.60 -6.07
N LEU A 109 5.38 2.45 -5.73
CA LEU A 109 6.50 2.76 -6.61
C LEU A 109 7.73 1.91 -6.26
N ILE A 110 8.64 1.79 -7.22
CA ILE A 110 9.99 1.27 -7.00
C ILE A 110 10.98 2.37 -7.36
N PHE A 111 11.90 2.65 -6.45
CA PHE A 111 13.07 3.45 -6.76
C PHE A 111 14.33 2.61 -6.62
N SER A 112 15.36 2.95 -7.34
CA SER A 112 16.65 2.25 -7.33
C SER A 112 17.75 3.22 -6.94
N LEU A 113 18.58 2.82 -5.99
CA LEU A 113 19.80 3.53 -5.62
C LEU A 113 20.98 2.87 -6.33
N PHE A 114 21.83 3.64 -6.96
CA PHE A 114 22.98 3.11 -7.69
C PHE A 114 24.12 4.13 -7.80
N SER A 115 25.32 3.62 -8.09
CA SER A 115 26.49 4.44 -8.34
C SER A 115 26.89 4.33 -9.81
N PRO A 116 26.61 5.33 -10.68
CA PRO A 116 26.90 5.26 -12.10
C PRO A 116 28.39 5.05 -12.42
N GLN A 117 29.26 5.54 -11.54
CA GLN A 117 30.73 5.43 -11.68
C GLN A 117 31.30 4.20 -10.95
N GLY A 118 30.46 3.38 -10.30
CA GLY A 118 30.90 2.20 -9.58
C GLY A 118 31.75 2.51 -8.32
N ILE A 119 31.61 3.71 -7.72
CA ILE A 119 32.36 4.13 -6.55
C ILE A 119 31.94 3.29 -5.32
N TYR A 120 30.67 2.95 -5.24
CA TYR A 120 30.08 2.19 -4.14
C TYR A 120 29.57 0.84 -4.62
N ASP A 121 29.79 -0.19 -3.84
CA ASP A 121 29.24 -1.53 -4.07
C ASP A 121 27.78 -1.61 -3.61
N THR A 122 27.07 -2.63 -4.03
CA THR A 122 25.65 -2.82 -3.71
C THR A 122 25.40 -3.06 -2.23
N THR A 123 26.37 -3.61 -1.49
CA THR A 123 26.27 -3.82 -0.04
C THR A 123 26.31 -2.49 0.72
N TYR A 124 27.23 -1.61 0.33
CA TYR A 124 27.30 -0.26 0.90
C TYR A 124 25.99 0.52 0.60
N ILE A 125 25.53 0.48 -0.66
CA ILE A 125 24.31 1.19 -1.08
C ILE A 125 23.08 0.67 -0.32
N SER A 126 22.96 -0.66 -0.16
CA SER A 126 21.87 -1.28 0.60
C SER A 126 21.85 -0.87 2.06
N ASN A 127 23.01 -0.92 2.71
CA ASN A 127 23.15 -0.49 4.09
C ASN A 127 22.91 1.02 4.27
N TYR A 128 23.40 1.84 3.33
CA TYR A 128 23.11 3.27 3.32
C TYR A 128 21.61 3.55 3.18
N ALA A 129 20.94 2.84 2.27
CA ALA A 129 19.49 2.95 2.07
C ALA A 129 18.72 2.61 3.35
N LEU A 130 19.09 1.50 4.00
CA LEU A 130 18.46 1.06 5.25
C LEU A 130 18.56 2.12 6.35
N LEU A 131 19.76 2.66 6.58
CA LEU A 131 20.02 3.57 7.69
C LEU A 131 19.54 5.01 7.46
N ASN A 132 19.53 5.48 6.20
CA ASN A 132 19.34 6.91 5.92
C ASN A 132 18.08 7.21 5.11
N VAL A 133 17.49 6.23 4.42
CA VAL A 133 16.37 6.47 3.50
C VAL A 133 15.10 5.77 3.98
N VAL A 134 15.17 4.47 4.23
CA VAL A 134 14.01 3.61 4.52
C VAL A 134 13.21 4.10 5.71
N ASP A 135 13.86 4.42 6.83
CA ASP A 135 13.17 4.87 8.04
C ASP A 135 12.43 6.20 7.85
N GLY A 136 12.98 7.08 7.02
CA GLY A 136 12.31 8.33 6.65
C GLY A 136 11.03 8.11 5.87
N LEU A 137 11.07 7.19 4.91
CA LEU A 137 9.93 6.85 4.06
C LEU A 137 8.84 6.08 4.82
N LYS A 138 9.21 5.17 5.74
CA LYS A 138 8.23 4.44 6.58
C LYS A 138 7.39 5.33 7.50
N ARG A 139 7.85 6.55 7.78
CA ARG A 139 7.12 7.52 8.61
C ARG A 139 6.08 8.33 7.85
N ILE A 140 6.04 8.22 6.52
CA ILE A 140 5.06 8.94 5.69
C ILE A 140 3.68 8.31 5.91
N PRO A 141 2.66 9.09 6.31
CA PRO A 141 1.31 8.57 6.45
C PRO A 141 0.80 7.98 5.15
N GLY A 142 0.29 6.75 5.19
CA GLY A 142 -0.20 6.04 4.00
C GLY A 142 0.84 5.12 3.33
N VAL A 143 2.09 5.14 3.76
CA VAL A 143 3.06 4.09 3.42
C VAL A 143 2.81 2.88 4.33
N SER A 144 2.65 1.69 3.73
CA SER A 144 2.48 0.44 4.47
C SER A 144 3.83 -0.15 4.86
N ASP A 145 4.74 -0.29 3.89
CA ASP A 145 6.09 -0.79 4.11
C ASP A 145 7.06 -0.26 3.03
N VAL A 146 8.36 -0.28 3.36
CA VAL A 146 9.45 0.05 2.45
C VAL A 146 10.44 -1.10 2.50
N ASN A 147 10.58 -1.82 1.39
CA ASN A 147 11.31 -3.07 1.32
C ASN A 147 12.50 -2.98 0.35
N ILE A 148 13.69 -3.30 0.83
CA ILE A 148 14.89 -3.42 -0.01
C ILE A 148 14.92 -4.83 -0.59
N PHE A 149 14.78 -4.96 -1.91
CA PHE A 149 14.70 -6.29 -2.55
C PHE A 149 16.01 -7.07 -2.51
N THR A 150 17.15 -6.38 -2.49
CA THR A 150 18.46 -7.04 -2.46
C THR A 150 18.88 -7.50 -1.07
N ASN A 151 18.38 -6.86 0.00
CA ASN A 151 18.61 -7.16 1.41
C ASN A 151 20.08 -7.55 1.74
N GLN A 152 21.01 -6.70 1.31
CA GLN A 152 22.45 -6.92 1.44
C GLN A 152 23.04 -6.15 2.64
N ASP A 153 22.53 -6.42 3.83
CA ASP A 153 23.11 -5.85 5.06
C ASP A 153 24.52 -6.39 5.29
N TYR A 154 25.38 -5.60 5.93
CA TYR A 154 26.68 -6.07 6.35
C TYR A 154 26.56 -7.17 7.42
N ALA A 155 27.38 -8.21 7.24
CA ALA A 155 27.52 -9.27 8.22
C ALA A 155 28.97 -9.77 8.26
N MET A 156 29.42 -10.19 9.44
CA MET A 156 30.69 -10.88 9.58
C MET A 156 30.51 -12.33 9.09
N ARG A 157 31.16 -12.69 8.00
CA ARG A 157 31.10 -14.02 7.39
C ARG A 157 32.25 -14.87 7.86
N ILE A 158 31.94 -16.04 8.41
CA ILE A 158 32.90 -16.97 8.95
C ILE A 158 32.88 -18.25 8.10
N TRP A 159 33.96 -18.44 7.34
CA TRP A 159 34.12 -19.59 6.47
C TRP A 159 34.91 -20.67 7.16
N LEU A 160 34.23 -21.66 7.71
CA LEU A 160 34.83 -22.77 8.44
C LEU A 160 35.69 -23.65 7.51
N LYS A 161 36.80 -24.18 8.04
CA LYS A 161 37.71 -25.13 7.38
C LYS A 161 37.49 -26.52 7.97
N PRO A 162 36.65 -27.39 7.40
CA PRO A 162 36.25 -28.66 7.98
C PRO A 162 37.42 -29.57 8.34
N ASP A 163 38.47 -29.61 7.50
CA ASP A 163 39.65 -30.43 7.72
C ASP A 163 40.42 -30.06 9.01
N LYS A 164 40.56 -28.75 9.24
CA LYS A 164 41.22 -28.23 10.44
C LYS A 164 40.36 -28.50 11.69
N MET A 165 39.07 -28.30 11.58
CA MET A 165 38.13 -28.56 12.68
C MET A 165 38.12 -30.04 13.06
N SER A 166 38.12 -30.95 12.08
CA SER A 166 38.18 -32.38 12.31
C SER A 166 39.48 -32.80 13.02
N GLN A 167 40.62 -32.25 12.58
CA GLN A 167 41.92 -32.52 13.21
C GLN A 167 41.98 -32.07 14.69
N LEU A 168 41.29 -31.00 15.05
CA LEU A 168 41.27 -30.42 16.39
C LEU A 168 40.10 -30.91 17.25
N GLY A 169 39.20 -31.77 16.68
CA GLY A 169 38.02 -32.25 17.34
C GLY A 169 37.07 -31.12 17.74
N ILE A 170 36.84 -30.16 16.81
CA ILE A 170 35.96 -29.00 16.98
C ILE A 170 34.76 -29.15 16.07
N THR A 171 33.58 -28.92 16.58
CA THR A 171 32.32 -28.95 15.83
C THR A 171 31.85 -27.53 15.45
N PRO A 172 31.02 -27.36 14.45
CA PRO A 172 30.39 -26.06 14.14
C PRO A 172 29.61 -25.47 15.32
N SER A 173 29.02 -26.32 16.17
CA SER A 173 28.31 -25.90 17.38
C SER A 173 29.24 -25.30 18.41
N ASP A 174 30.45 -25.85 18.56
CA ASP A 174 31.49 -25.28 19.49
C ASP A 174 31.89 -23.88 19.02
N VAL A 175 32.05 -23.70 17.71
CA VAL A 175 32.40 -22.38 17.14
C VAL A 175 31.25 -21.39 17.36
N ALA A 176 30.00 -21.80 17.12
CA ALA A 176 28.83 -20.96 17.33
C ALA A 176 28.69 -20.52 18.79
N ALA A 177 28.91 -21.48 19.74
CA ALA A 177 28.85 -21.20 21.16
C ALA A 177 29.97 -20.21 21.58
N ALA A 178 31.23 -20.43 21.14
CA ALA A 178 32.33 -19.55 21.43
C ALA A 178 32.12 -18.11 20.89
N ILE A 179 31.56 -17.97 19.71
CA ILE A 179 31.20 -16.67 19.12
C ILE A 179 30.12 -16.01 19.98
N GLN A 180 29.06 -16.75 20.33
CA GLN A 180 27.94 -16.22 21.12
C GLN A 180 28.44 -15.75 22.50
N ASP A 181 29.33 -16.49 23.16
CA ASP A 181 29.87 -16.15 24.47
C ASP A 181 30.76 -14.91 24.42
N GLN A 182 31.63 -14.80 23.41
CA GLN A 182 32.62 -13.72 23.35
C GLN A 182 32.15 -12.48 22.58
N ASN A 183 31.09 -12.60 21.77
CA ASN A 183 30.48 -11.48 21.04
C ASN A 183 29.15 -11.04 21.67
N SER A 184 29.07 -11.10 23.01
CA SER A 184 27.88 -10.70 23.76
C SER A 184 28.16 -9.46 24.60
N GLN A 185 27.14 -8.64 24.77
CA GLN A 185 27.21 -7.46 25.63
C GLN A 185 26.61 -7.78 27.01
N TYR A 186 27.44 -7.78 28.03
CA TYR A 186 26.99 -8.03 29.39
C TYR A 186 26.91 -6.74 30.20
N ALA A 187 25.84 -6.63 31.00
CA ALA A 187 25.74 -5.60 32.02
C ALA A 187 26.52 -6.03 33.27
N LEU A 188 27.69 -5.48 33.44
CA LEU A 188 28.60 -5.85 34.55
C LEU A 188 28.24 -5.18 35.88
N GLY A 189 27.28 -4.24 35.89
CA GLY A 189 26.85 -3.51 37.09
C GLY A 189 27.78 -2.35 37.46
N ARG A 190 27.81 -2.03 38.74
CA ARG A 190 28.57 -0.89 39.28
C ARG A 190 29.45 -1.35 40.41
N PHE A 191 30.66 -0.84 40.46
CA PHE A 191 31.56 -1.02 41.61
C PHE A 191 31.33 0.09 42.61
N GLY A 192 31.18 -0.27 43.89
CA GLY A 192 30.96 0.70 44.96
C GLY A 192 29.53 1.12 45.16
N ASP A 193 28.53 0.38 44.60
CA ASP A 193 27.09 0.63 44.83
C ASP A 193 26.65 0.04 46.20
N ALA A 194 25.65 0.67 46.80
CA ALA A 194 25.13 0.23 48.11
C ALA A 194 24.34 -1.09 47.98
N PRO A 195 24.40 -2.00 49.02
CA PRO A 195 25.04 -1.82 50.32
C PRO A 195 26.52 -2.23 50.31
N THR A 196 27.36 -1.33 50.75
CA THR A 196 28.82 -1.59 50.90
C THR A 196 29.24 -1.43 52.36
N LYS A 197 30.26 -2.19 52.80
CA LYS A 197 30.85 -2.10 54.15
C LYS A 197 31.92 -1.02 54.25
N ALA A 198 32.34 -0.42 53.14
CA ALA A 198 33.37 0.64 53.09
C ALA A 198 32.71 2.00 52.81
N ASP A 199 33.34 3.06 53.31
CA ASP A 199 32.92 4.44 52.99
C ASP A 199 33.42 4.81 51.59
N ILE A 200 32.67 4.32 50.57
CA ILE A 200 32.99 4.52 49.17
C ILE A 200 32.27 5.78 48.71
N GLN A 201 33.05 6.81 48.40
CA GLN A 201 32.54 8.11 47.95
C GLN A 201 32.25 8.17 46.45
N LYS A 202 32.63 7.20 45.63
CA LYS A 202 32.47 7.18 44.18
C LYS A 202 32.03 5.81 43.69
N THR A 203 31.00 5.77 42.85
CA THR A 203 30.57 4.58 42.12
C THR A 203 31.16 4.58 40.72
N TYR A 204 31.68 3.46 40.26
CA TYR A 204 32.19 3.28 38.89
C TYR A 204 31.33 2.29 38.15
N ILE A 205 30.88 2.69 36.94
CA ILE A 205 30.18 1.78 36.02
C ILE A 205 31.24 0.88 35.38
N MET A 206 31.04 -0.44 35.47
CA MET A 206 31.88 -1.40 34.78
C MET A 206 31.39 -1.58 33.35
N THR A 207 32.25 -1.42 32.36
CA THR A 207 31.98 -1.66 30.96
C THR A 207 32.87 -2.76 30.43
N THR A 208 32.35 -3.56 29.52
CA THR A 208 33.11 -4.52 28.70
C THR A 208 33.27 -3.98 27.29
N THR A 209 34.18 -4.54 26.50
CA THR A 209 34.41 -4.20 25.09
C THR A 209 33.13 -4.33 24.23
N GLY A 210 32.12 -5.10 24.69
CA GLY A 210 30.87 -5.26 24.00
C GLY A 210 30.96 -6.19 22.80
N ARG A 211 30.13 -5.91 21.78
CA ARG A 211 30.13 -6.68 20.53
C ARG A 211 31.37 -6.35 19.71
N LEU A 212 31.95 -7.39 19.14
CA LEU A 212 33.08 -7.27 18.22
C LEU A 212 32.63 -6.62 16.90
N THR A 213 33.49 -5.77 16.34
CA THR A 213 33.16 -4.96 15.16
C THR A 213 34.10 -5.15 13.97
N THR A 214 35.32 -5.62 14.23
CA THR A 214 36.36 -5.79 13.20
C THR A 214 36.64 -7.26 12.90
N GLU A 215 37.14 -7.55 11.69
CA GLU A 215 37.56 -8.89 11.29
C GLU A 215 38.60 -9.44 12.26
N GLU A 216 39.59 -8.61 12.66
CA GLU A 216 40.68 -8.99 13.58
C GLU A 216 40.18 -9.36 14.99
N GLU A 217 39.18 -8.65 15.50
CA GLU A 217 38.54 -8.99 16.78
C GLU A 217 37.88 -10.35 16.72
N PHE A 218 37.15 -10.65 15.61
CA PHE A 218 36.55 -11.96 15.40
C PHE A 218 37.58 -13.06 15.20
N GLU A 219 38.66 -12.81 14.46
CA GLU A 219 39.73 -13.76 14.25
C GLU A 219 40.41 -14.20 15.58
N ASN A 220 40.43 -13.33 16.58
CA ASN A 220 41.00 -13.56 17.88
C ASN A 220 40.04 -14.24 18.88
N ILE A 221 38.84 -14.60 18.50
CA ILE A 221 37.93 -15.39 19.35
C ILE A 221 38.60 -16.72 19.72
N ILE A 222 38.61 -17.06 20.99
CA ILE A 222 39.13 -18.31 21.50
C ILE A 222 38.07 -19.40 21.35
N ILE A 223 38.36 -20.45 20.57
CA ILE A 223 37.46 -21.57 20.37
C ILE A 223 37.67 -22.69 21.37
N LYS A 224 38.95 -22.98 21.64
CA LYS A 224 39.33 -24.07 22.56
C LYS A 224 40.66 -23.73 23.25
N SER A 225 40.71 -23.89 24.54
CA SER A 225 41.96 -23.80 25.32
C SER A 225 42.21 -25.13 26.00
N ILE A 226 43.39 -25.68 25.78
CA ILE A 226 43.82 -26.94 26.40
C ILE A 226 44.72 -26.62 27.57
N PRO A 227 44.45 -27.05 28.81
CA PRO A 227 45.31 -26.81 29.95
C PRO A 227 46.73 -27.30 29.69
N GLY A 228 47.70 -26.39 29.68
CA GLY A 228 49.12 -26.67 29.37
C GLY A 228 49.43 -26.86 27.90
N GLY A 229 48.48 -26.62 26.98
CA GLY A 229 48.58 -26.70 25.52
C GLY A 229 48.39 -25.38 24.82
N GLU A 230 48.36 -25.43 23.50
CA GLU A 230 48.10 -24.27 22.64
C GLU A 230 46.61 -23.84 22.67
N THR A 231 46.37 -22.55 22.57
CA THR A 231 45.04 -21.97 22.43
C THR A 231 44.66 -21.94 20.95
N VAL A 232 43.49 -22.46 20.59
CA VAL A 232 42.94 -22.43 19.22
C VAL A 232 42.06 -21.21 19.05
N TYR A 233 42.42 -20.37 18.13
CA TYR A 233 41.66 -19.18 17.75
C TYR A 233 40.79 -19.44 16.52
N LEU A 234 39.80 -18.58 16.31
CA LEU A 234 38.91 -18.69 15.14
C LEU A 234 39.68 -18.60 13.81
N ARG A 235 40.71 -17.76 13.69
CA ARG A 235 41.60 -17.67 12.52
C ARG A 235 42.28 -18.98 12.13
N ASP A 236 42.52 -19.87 13.05
CA ASP A 236 43.17 -21.13 12.79
C ASP A 236 42.28 -22.13 12.04
N ILE A 237 40.96 -22.05 12.30
CA ILE A 237 39.95 -22.97 11.80
C ILE A 237 38.97 -22.34 10.83
N ALA A 238 39.03 -21.00 10.63
CA ALA A 238 38.12 -20.28 9.74
C ALA A 238 38.82 -19.14 8.99
N ARG A 239 38.14 -18.60 7.99
CA ARG A 239 38.46 -17.31 7.40
C ARG A 239 37.30 -16.36 7.78
N VAL A 240 37.64 -15.22 8.34
CA VAL A 240 36.71 -14.17 8.70
C VAL A 240 36.73 -13.09 7.63
N GLN A 241 35.60 -12.58 7.23
CA GLN A 241 35.48 -11.52 6.23
C GLN A 241 34.18 -10.72 6.44
N LEU A 242 34.29 -9.40 6.40
CA LEU A 242 33.12 -8.53 6.32
C LEU A 242 32.52 -8.62 4.91
N GLY A 243 31.22 -8.86 4.82
CA GLY A 243 30.53 -8.98 3.54
C GLY A 243 29.04 -8.83 3.67
N ALA A 244 28.30 -9.09 2.60
CA ALA A 244 26.85 -9.07 2.68
C ALA A 244 26.28 -10.28 3.43
N LYS A 245 25.22 -10.05 4.20
CA LYS A 245 24.47 -11.09 4.91
C LYS A 245 23.91 -12.14 3.94
N ASN A 246 23.45 -11.67 2.78
CA ASN A 246 22.86 -12.52 1.73
C ASN A 246 23.31 -12.05 0.33
N TYR A 247 23.61 -12.98 -0.57
CA TYR A 247 23.99 -12.73 -1.97
C TYR A 247 22.99 -13.31 -2.96
N SER A 248 21.81 -13.72 -2.51
CA SER A 248 20.82 -14.45 -3.34
C SER A 248 20.13 -13.56 -4.36
N PHE A 249 20.04 -12.27 -4.09
CA PHE A 249 19.39 -11.29 -4.95
C PHE A 249 20.37 -10.19 -5.34
N SER A 250 20.39 -9.87 -6.60
CA SER A 250 21.11 -8.72 -7.14
C SER A 250 20.18 -7.91 -8.03
N GLY A 251 20.28 -6.59 -7.97
CA GLY A 251 19.53 -5.68 -8.83
C GLY A 251 20.45 -4.97 -9.81
N THR A 252 19.93 -4.68 -11.00
CA THR A 252 20.60 -3.82 -11.96
C THR A 252 19.63 -2.79 -12.53
N GLN A 253 20.11 -1.59 -12.77
CA GLN A 253 19.41 -0.51 -13.46
C GLN A 253 20.18 -0.14 -14.72
N ASN A 254 19.60 -0.37 -15.91
CA ASN A 254 20.26 -0.11 -17.18
C ASN A 254 21.68 -0.72 -17.28
N GLY A 255 21.85 -1.94 -16.74
CA GLY A 255 23.15 -2.63 -16.75
C GLY A 255 24.10 -2.24 -15.61
N THR A 256 23.79 -1.21 -14.82
CA THR A 256 24.59 -0.81 -13.64
C THR A 256 24.05 -1.52 -12.39
N PRO A 257 24.93 -2.08 -11.53
CA PRO A 257 24.49 -2.64 -10.24
C PRO A 257 23.71 -1.62 -9.42
N ALA A 258 22.54 -2.01 -8.93
CA ALA A 258 21.60 -1.13 -8.25
C ALA A 258 20.91 -1.86 -7.10
N VAL A 259 20.40 -1.07 -6.16
CA VAL A 259 19.60 -1.53 -5.02
C VAL A 259 18.15 -1.05 -5.21
N PRO A 260 17.27 -1.91 -5.73
CA PRO A 260 15.86 -1.58 -5.86
C PRO A 260 15.16 -1.64 -4.51
N VAL A 261 14.32 -0.61 -4.27
CA VAL A 261 13.52 -0.43 -3.05
C VAL A 261 12.07 -0.23 -3.44
N GLY A 262 11.20 -1.11 -2.96
CA GLY A 262 9.76 -1.01 -3.17
C GLY A 262 9.08 -0.31 -2.03
N VAL A 263 8.16 0.60 -2.36
CA VAL A 263 7.28 1.27 -1.40
C VAL A 263 5.87 0.75 -1.64
N THR A 264 5.22 0.24 -0.60
CA THR A 264 3.85 -0.27 -0.65
C THR A 264 2.88 0.71 -0.02
N LEU A 265 1.69 0.80 -0.60
CA LEU A 265 0.62 1.68 -0.15
C LEU A 265 -0.21 1.01 0.95
N ALA A 266 -0.54 1.76 2.00
CA ALA A 266 -1.49 1.30 3.00
C ALA A 266 -2.92 1.25 2.42
N PRO A 267 -3.76 0.28 2.84
CA PRO A 267 -5.15 0.22 2.44
C PRO A 267 -5.88 1.54 2.69
N GLY A 268 -6.71 1.97 1.74
CA GLY A 268 -7.49 3.21 1.84
C GLY A 268 -6.69 4.52 1.73
N ALA A 269 -5.36 4.47 1.55
CA ALA A 269 -4.54 5.67 1.39
C ALA A 269 -4.66 6.28 -0.02
N ASN A 270 -4.38 7.58 -0.13
CA ASN A 270 -4.35 8.28 -1.42
C ASN A 270 -3.00 8.05 -2.12
N ALA A 271 -2.99 7.21 -3.16
CA ALA A 271 -1.79 6.84 -3.89
C ALA A 271 -1.02 8.04 -4.46
N ILE A 272 -1.71 9.04 -5.01
CA ILE A 272 -1.07 10.22 -5.61
C ILE A 272 -0.37 11.04 -4.53
N HIS A 273 -1.07 11.34 -3.45
CA HIS A 273 -0.53 12.14 -2.34
C HIS A 273 0.68 11.45 -1.70
N VAL A 274 0.55 10.17 -1.38
CA VAL A 274 1.66 9.39 -0.77
C VAL A 274 2.86 9.31 -1.71
N CYS A 275 2.63 9.11 -3.02
CA CYS A 275 3.71 9.10 -4.01
C CYS A 275 4.44 10.45 -4.08
N ASP A 276 3.71 11.56 -4.06
CA ASP A 276 4.30 12.90 -4.07
C ASP A 276 5.13 13.17 -2.81
N GLU A 277 4.64 12.76 -1.64
CA GLU A 277 5.40 12.87 -0.39
C GLU A 277 6.65 11.99 -0.40
N VAL A 278 6.55 10.74 -0.91
CA VAL A 278 7.71 9.86 -1.06
C VAL A 278 8.75 10.47 -1.99
N LYS A 279 8.34 11.03 -3.14
CA LYS A 279 9.25 11.73 -4.08
C LYS A 279 9.90 12.95 -3.45
N ALA A 280 9.14 13.75 -2.71
CA ALA A 280 9.65 14.92 -2.00
C ALA A 280 10.69 14.51 -0.93
N GLN A 281 10.41 13.45 -0.17
CA GLN A 281 11.33 12.91 0.84
C GLN A 281 12.61 12.33 0.20
N LEU A 282 12.49 11.65 -0.94
CA LEU A 282 13.65 11.15 -1.70
C LEU A 282 14.52 12.31 -2.22
N ALA A 283 13.91 13.39 -2.71
CA ALA A 283 14.63 14.57 -3.16
C ALA A 283 15.38 15.28 -2.00
N GLU A 284 14.79 15.32 -0.79
CA GLU A 284 15.48 15.81 0.40
C GLU A 284 16.61 14.86 0.84
N ALA A 285 16.38 13.55 0.79
CA ALA A 285 17.41 12.57 1.11
C ALA A 285 18.60 12.66 0.13
N GLN A 286 18.34 12.91 -1.15
CA GLN A 286 19.38 13.05 -2.19
C GLN A 286 20.38 14.16 -1.88
N LYS A 287 19.95 15.25 -1.24
CA LYS A 287 20.86 16.35 -0.83
C LYS A 287 21.92 15.89 0.17
N LYS A 288 21.69 14.78 0.87
CA LYS A 288 22.58 14.18 1.87
C LYS A 288 23.33 12.98 1.35
N PHE A 289 23.11 12.58 0.09
CA PHE A 289 23.77 11.43 -0.49
C PHE A 289 25.29 11.69 -0.64
N PRO A 290 26.11 10.67 -0.39
CA PRO A 290 27.53 10.77 -0.70
C PRO A 290 27.74 11.00 -2.19
N SER A 291 28.81 11.71 -2.55
CA SER A 291 29.13 12.04 -3.95
C SER A 291 29.23 10.78 -4.80
N GLY A 292 28.48 10.72 -5.89
CA GLY A 292 28.46 9.56 -6.80
C GLY A 292 27.36 8.53 -6.50
N LEU A 293 26.51 8.75 -5.49
CA LEU A 293 25.30 7.98 -5.25
C LEU A 293 24.09 8.76 -5.82
N VAL A 294 23.28 8.09 -6.61
CA VAL A 294 22.06 8.67 -7.22
C VAL A 294 20.88 7.72 -7.07
N TYR A 295 19.67 8.25 -7.27
CA TYR A 295 18.47 7.41 -7.38
C TYR A 295 17.71 7.70 -8.67
N ASP A 296 16.90 6.73 -9.07
CA ASP A 296 15.93 6.83 -10.16
C ASP A 296 14.66 6.07 -9.79
N ILE A 297 13.53 6.43 -10.39
CA ILE A 297 12.22 5.81 -10.13
C ILE A 297 11.77 5.12 -11.43
N PRO A 298 12.16 3.86 -11.66
CA PRO A 298 11.79 3.13 -12.85
C PRO A 298 10.33 2.69 -12.90
N TYR A 299 9.66 2.61 -11.77
CA TYR A 299 8.27 2.17 -11.70
C TYR A 299 7.46 3.06 -10.75
N ASP A 300 6.38 3.64 -11.28
CA ASP A 300 5.45 4.51 -10.56
C ASP A 300 4.02 4.24 -11.04
N THR A 301 3.22 3.63 -10.17
CA THR A 301 1.82 3.30 -10.49
C THR A 301 0.94 4.54 -10.62
N THR A 302 1.31 5.66 -9.98
CA THR A 302 0.51 6.88 -9.99
C THR A 302 0.54 7.61 -11.32
N THR A 303 1.54 7.37 -12.17
CA THR A 303 1.62 7.95 -13.51
C THR A 303 0.39 7.59 -14.33
N PHE A 304 0.01 6.30 -14.34
CA PHE A 304 -1.19 5.85 -15.03
C PHE A 304 -2.46 6.47 -14.43
N VAL A 305 -2.55 6.55 -13.10
CA VAL A 305 -3.71 7.15 -12.41
C VAL A 305 -3.88 8.63 -12.78
N ARG A 306 -2.77 9.38 -12.84
CA ARG A 306 -2.79 10.81 -13.24
C ARG A 306 -3.28 10.99 -14.66
N VAL A 307 -2.73 10.22 -15.59
CA VAL A 307 -3.17 10.25 -17.00
C VAL A 307 -4.65 9.90 -17.10
N SER A 308 -5.11 8.86 -16.39
CA SER A 308 -6.53 8.47 -16.41
C SER A 308 -7.45 9.57 -15.88
N ILE A 309 -7.06 10.28 -14.83
CA ILE A 309 -7.84 11.42 -14.30
C ILE A 309 -7.87 12.57 -15.29
N GLU A 310 -6.74 12.90 -15.90
CA GLU A 310 -6.63 13.96 -16.90
C GLU A 310 -7.53 13.67 -18.12
N GLU A 311 -7.47 12.45 -18.65
CA GLU A 311 -8.32 11.98 -19.74
C GLU A 311 -9.82 12.06 -19.39
N VAL A 312 -10.20 11.71 -18.15
CA VAL A 312 -11.59 11.84 -17.69
C VAL A 312 -12.02 13.31 -17.63
N ILE A 313 -11.17 14.22 -17.16
CA ILE A 313 -11.48 15.65 -17.13
C ILE A 313 -11.66 16.20 -18.56
N ILE A 314 -10.79 15.81 -19.48
CA ILE A 314 -10.88 16.19 -20.89
C ILE A 314 -12.19 15.66 -21.48
N THR A 315 -12.47 14.37 -21.31
CA THR A 315 -13.72 13.74 -21.79
C THR A 315 -14.97 14.39 -21.20
N LEU A 316 -14.91 14.79 -19.93
CA LEU A 316 -16.01 15.53 -19.27
C LEU A 316 -16.26 16.88 -19.96
N ILE A 317 -15.20 17.62 -20.26
CA ILE A 317 -15.31 18.92 -20.94
C ILE A 317 -15.83 18.73 -22.36
N GLU A 318 -15.32 17.74 -23.09
CA GLU A 318 -15.77 17.40 -24.45
C GLU A 318 -17.26 17.00 -24.46
N ALA A 319 -17.68 16.15 -23.51
CA ALA A 319 -19.08 15.75 -23.36
C ALA A 319 -19.97 16.97 -23.04
N LEU A 320 -19.55 17.86 -22.17
CA LEU A 320 -20.27 19.09 -21.84
C LEU A 320 -20.41 20.01 -23.05
N VAL A 321 -19.37 20.19 -23.86
CA VAL A 321 -19.38 20.98 -25.07
C VAL A 321 -20.31 20.33 -26.11
N LEU A 322 -20.23 19.03 -26.28
CA LEU A 322 -21.10 18.31 -27.25
C LEU A 322 -22.56 18.39 -26.82
N VAL A 323 -22.86 18.17 -25.55
CA VAL A 323 -24.24 18.35 -25.01
C VAL A 323 -24.72 19.77 -25.23
N PHE A 324 -23.90 20.78 -24.90
CA PHE A 324 -24.24 22.18 -25.14
C PHE A 324 -24.62 22.43 -26.62
N LEU A 325 -23.82 21.95 -27.57
CA LEU A 325 -24.05 22.11 -29.00
C LEU A 325 -25.33 21.41 -29.46
N VAL A 326 -25.58 20.16 -29.00
CA VAL A 326 -26.76 19.40 -29.35
C VAL A 326 -28.02 20.07 -28.80
N VAL A 327 -28.03 20.42 -27.52
CA VAL A 327 -29.16 21.10 -26.89
C VAL A 327 -29.43 22.46 -27.53
N LEU A 328 -28.39 23.23 -27.86
CA LEU A 328 -28.51 24.50 -28.56
C LEU A 328 -29.11 24.32 -29.96
N LEU A 329 -28.76 23.26 -30.66
CA LEU A 329 -29.31 22.97 -31.99
C LEU A 329 -30.83 22.67 -31.94
N PHE A 330 -31.28 21.94 -30.91
CA PHE A 330 -32.69 21.56 -30.75
C PHE A 330 -33.53 22.65 -30.14
N LEU A 331 -33.10 23.29 -29.05
CA LEU A 331 -33.86 24.31 -28.35
C LEU A 331 -33.76 25.71 -29.00
N GLN A 332 -32.72 25.97 -29.79
CA GLN A 332 -32.42 27.26 -30.44
C GLN A 332 -32.46 28.49 -29.50
N ASP A 333 -32.44 28.26 -28.17
CA ASP A 333 -32.34 29.28 -27.14
C ASP A 333 -31.11 29.05 -26.24
N LEU A 334 -30.25 30.06 -26.21
CA LEU A 334 -29.01 30.00 -25.44
C LEU A 334 -29.28 29.95 -23.94
N ARG A 335 -30.36 30.50 -23.43
CA ARG A 335 -30.74 30.51 -22.02
C ARG A 335 -31.26 29.16 -21.58
N ALA A 336 -32.11 28.54 -22.37
CA ALA A 336 -32.59 27.18 -22.15
C ALA A 336 -31.41 26.20 -22.15
N THR A 337 -30.44 26.35 -23.06
CA THR A 337 -29.23 25.50 -23.16
C THR A 337 -28.30 25.57 -21.95
N ILE A 338 -28.18 26.72 -21.27
CA ILE A 338 -27.33 26.85 -20.09
C ILE A 338 -27.85 26.03 -18.92
N ILE A 339 -29.13 25.79 -18.78
CA ILE A 339 -29.73 25.11 -17.63
C ILE A 339 -29.22 23.66 -17.49
N PRO A 340 -29.32 22.79 -18.55
CA PRO A 340 -28.73 21.44 -18.49
C PRO A 340 -27.23 21.47 -18.24
N CYS A 341 -26.51 22.45 -18.83
CA CYS A 341 -25.05 22.58 -18.61
C CYS A 341 -24.69 22.94 -17.18
N LEU A 342 -25.57 23.57 -16.41
CA LEU A 342 -25.37 23.79 -14.97
C LEU A 342 -25.78 22.60 -14.12
N ALA A 343 -26.77 21.81 -14.57
CA ALA A 343 -27.22 20.62 -13.85
C ALA A 343 -26.15 19.52 -13.80
N VAL A 344 -25.36 19.35 -14.87
CA VAL A 344 -24.32 18.31 -14.96
C VAL A 344 -23.23 18.46 -13.90
N PRO A 345 -22.52 19.60 -13.75
CA PRO A 345 -21.51 19.76 -12.71
C PRO A 345 -22.05 19.53 -11.29
N VAL A 346 -23.27 20.01 -11.02
CA VAL A 346 -23.93 19.83 -9.72
C VAL A 346 -24.17 18.34 -9.44
N SER A 347 -24.68 17.60 -10.42
CA SER A 347 -24.93 16.15 -10.30
C SER A 347 -23.63 15.37 -10.10
N ILE A 348 -22.55 15.74 -10.79
CA ILE A 348 -21.23 15.10 -10.65
C ILE A 348 -20.66 15.33 -9.26
N ILE A 349 -20.69 16.57 -8.76
CA ILE A 349 -20.24 16.91 -7.41
C ILE A 349 -21.06 16.11 -6.37
N GLY A 350 -22.36 16.03 -6.57
CA GLY A 350 -23.24 15.23 -5.73
C GLY A 350 -22.89 13.74 -5.78
N THR A 351 -22.55 13.21 -6.97
CA THR A 351 -22.10 11.81 -7.12
C THR A 351 -20.84 11.55 -6.31
N PHE A 352 -19.84 12.43 -6.35
CA PHE A 352 -18.64 12.28 -5.51
C PHE A 352 -18.97 12.35 -4.01
N ALA A 353 -19.93 13.16 -3.60
CA ALA A 353 -20.40 13.18 -2.21
C ALA A 353 -21.05 11.84 -1.82
N GLY A 354 -21.85 11.25 -2.72
CA GLY A 354 -22.40 9.91 -2.54
C GLY A 354 -21.35 8.83 -2.44
N LEU A 355 -20.36 8.83 -3.35
CA LEU A 355 -19.20 7.89 -3.28
C LEU A 355 -18.47 7.98 -1.93
N LYS A 356 -18.29 9.21 -1.41
CA LYS A 356 -17.69 9.41 -0.09
C LYS A 356 -18.54 8.79 1.04
N ALA A 357 -19.86 8.93 0.95
CA ALA A 357 -20.77 8.37 1.95
C ALA A 357 -20.76 6.82 1.96
N PHE A 358 -20.53 6.20 0.80
CA PHE A 358 -20.37 4.74 0.67
C PHE A 358 -18.95 4.25 0.96
N GLY A 359 -17.99 5.14 1.26
CA GLY A 359 -16.59 4.75 1.53
C GLY A 359 -15.80 4.35 0.28
N PHE A 360 -16.26 4.72 -0.92
CA PHE A 360 -15.60 4.36 -2.17
C PHE A 360 -14.45 5.33 -2.51
N SER A 361 -13.50 4.82 -3.31
CA SER A 361 -12.38 5.61 -3.85
C SER A 361 -12.70 6.18 -5.23
N ILE A 362 -11.99 7.25 -5.60
CA ILE A 362 -11.89 7.66 -7.00
C ILE A 362 -10.90 6.71 -7.67
N ASN A 363 -11.39 5.92 -8.62
CA ASN A 363 -10.60 4.96 -9.37
C ASN A 363 -11.09 4.90 -10.82
N THR A 364 -10.39 4.18 -11.66
CA THR A 364 -10.72 4.08 -13.10
C THR A 364 -12.17 3.66 -13.34
N LEU A 365 -12.72 2.73 -12.54
CA LEU A 365 -14.09 2.24 -12.72
C LEU A 365 -15.14 3.26 -12.27
N THR A 366 -14.92 3.95 -11.14
CA THR A 366 -15.83 5.02 -10.69
C THR A 366 -15.80 6.19 -11.68
N LEU A 367 -14.65 6.53 -12.24
CA LEU A 367 -14.51 7.58 -13.24
C LEU A 367 -15.23 7.21 -14.56
N PHE A 368 -15.12 5.97 -15.03
CA PHE A 368 -15.92 5.49 -16.17
C PHE A 368 -17.43 5.54 -15.87
N GLY A 369 -17.83 5.17 -14.65
CA GLY A 369 -19.20 5.30 -14.21
C GLY A 369 -19.72 6.74 -14.26
N VAL A 370 -18.92 7.71 -13.83
CA VAL A 370 -19.24 9.15 -13.89
C VAL A 370 -19.36 9.60 -15.35
N VAL A 371 -18.43 9.24 -16.22
CA VAL A 371 -18.49 9.62 -17.66
C VAL A 371 -19.75 9.07 -18.31
N LEU A 372 -20.09 7.80 -18.08
CA LEU A 372 -21.31 7.20 -18.61
C LEU A 372 -22.56 7.87 -18.05
N ALA A 373 -22.55 8.23 -16.78
CA ALA A 373 -23.68 8.87 -16.11
C ALA A 373 -23.98 10.28 -16.67
N ILE A 374 -22.99 10.99 -17.26
CA ILE A 374 -23.20 12.33 -17.83
C ILE A 374 -24.31 12.32 -18.86
N GLY A 375 -24.31 11.34 -19.75
CA GLY A 375 -25.37 11.20 -20.78
C GLY A 375 -26.75 11.00 -20.16
N LEU A 376 -26.84 10.18 -19.11
CA LEU A 376 -28.10 9.91 -18.41
C LEU A 376 -28.60 11.12 -17.60
N VAL A 377 -27.68 11.86 -16.99
CA VAL A 377 -27.97 13.04 -16.16
C VAL A 377 -28.54 14.19 -16.96
N VAL A 378 -28.07 14.37 -18.21
CA VAL A 378 -28.51 15.45 -19.06
C VAL A 378 -29.95 15.23 -19.52
N ASP A 379 -30.31 13.98 -19.77
CA ASP A 379 -31.64 13.61 -20.32
C ASP A 379 -32.77 14.05 -19.37
N ASP A 380 -32.64 13.82 -18.08
CA ASP A 380 -33.63 14.25 -17.07
C ASP A 380 -33.86 15.76 -17.09
N ALA A 381 -32.82 16.56 -17.26
CA ALA A 381 -32.92 18.01 -17.30
C ALA A 381 -33.57 18.50 -18.61
N ILE A 382 -33.28 17.85 -19.74
CA ILE A 382 -33.86 18.18 -21.06
C ILE A 382 -35.36 17.98 -21.05
N VAL A 383 -35.86 16.86 -20.52
CA VAL A 383 -37.30 16.55 -20.44
C VAL A 383 -38.07 17.64 -19.68
N VAL A 384 -37.50 18.15 -18.58
CA VAL A 384 -38.13 19.24 -17.82
C VAL A 384 -38.16 20.54 -18.63
N ILE A 385 -37.06 20.91 -19.26
CA ILE A 385 -36.95 22.17 -20.01
C ILE A 385 -37.86 22.16 -21.23
N GLU A 386 -37.88 21.06 -21.99
CA GLU A 386 -38.71 20.90 -23.18
C GLU A 386 -40.20 21.05 -22.82
N ASN A 387 -40.62 20.46 -21.71
CA ASN A 387 -42.02 20.60 -21.27
C ASN A 387 -42.33 22.04 -20.79
N VAL A 388 -41.39 22.72 -20.12
CA VAL A 388 -41.58 24.13 -19.74
C VAL A 388 -41.68 25.02 -20.99
N ASP A 389 -40.80 24.80 -21.99
CA ASP A 389 -40.76 25.58 -23.23
C ASP A 389 -42.06 25.36 -24.02
N ARG A 390 -42.55 24.12 -24.11
CA ARG A 390 -43.82 23.80 -24.70
C ARG A 390 -44.97 24.59 -24.08
N HIS A 391 -45.10 24.66 -22.76
CA HIS A 391 -46.15 25.43 -22.10
C HIS A 391 -45.99 26.94 -22.24
N MET A 392 -44.76 27.43 -22.41
CA MET A 392 -44.52 28.84 -22.73
C MET A 392 -44.96 29.18 -24.17
N GLU A 393 -44.73 28.29 -25.13
CA GLU A 393 -45.07 28.49 -26.53
C GLU A 393 -46.57 28.22 -26.83
N GLU A 394 -47.11 27.09 -26.39
CA GLU A 394 -48.47 26.64 -26.71
C GLU A 394 -49.56 27.37 -25.87
N ASP A 395 -49.31 27.48 -24.56
CA ASP A 395 -50.27 28.03 -23.60
C ASP A 395 -50.04 29.53 -23.34
N GLY A 396 -48.91 30.11 -23.82
CA GLY A 396 -48.56 31.52 -23.61
C GLY A 396 -48.31 31.90 -22.15
N LEU A 397 -47.92 30.94 -21.31
CA LEU A 397 -47.73 31.10 -19.88
C LEU A 397 -46.44 31.86 -19.55
N SER A 398 -46.41 32.53 -18.41
CA SER A 398 -45.18 33.08 -17.87
C SER A 398 -44.17 31.95 -17.54
N PRO A 399 -42.82 32.19 -17.55
CA PRO A 399 -41.84 31.16 -17.22
C PRO A 399 -42.10 30.46 -15.88
N PHE A 400 -42.60 31.18 -14.89
CA PHE A 400 -42.96 30.63 -13.59
C PHE A 400 -44.21 29.73 -13.68
N ASP A 401 -45.28 30.20 -14.31
CA ASP A 401 -46.53 29.43 -14.43
C ASP A 401 -46.33 28.20 -15.33
N ALA A 402 -45.60 28.36 -16.44
CA ALA A 402 -45.23 27.28 -17.31
C ALA A 402 -44.42 26.20 -16.58
N THR A 403 -43.44 26.63 -15.75
CA THR A 403 -42.65 25.68 -14.91
C THR A 403 -43.53 24.94 -13.92
N CYS A 404 -44.48 25.62 -13.23
CA CYS A 404 -45.40 24.96 -12.31
C CYS A 404 -46.24 23.91 -13.03
N ARG A 405 -46.76 24.26 -14.22
CA ARG A 405 -47.59 23.36 -15.02
C ARG A 405 -46.80 22.16 -15.54
N ALA A 406 -45.59 22.40 -16.07
CA ALA A 406 -44.70 21.35 -16.54
C ALA A 406 -44.35 20.36 -15.42
N MET A 407 -44.07 20.87 -14.20
CA MET A 407 -43.75 20.00 -13.08
C MET A 407 -44.91 19.11 -12.62
N GLU A 408 -46.18 19.54 -12.78
CA GLU A 408 -47.35 18.69 -12.54
C GLU A 408 -47.38 17.48 -13.50
N GLU A 409 -46.89 17.65 -14.73
CA GLU A 409 -46.89 16.61 -15.74
C GLU A 409 -45.68 15.71 -15.70
N VAL A 410 -44.46 16.27 -15.50
CA VAL A 410 -43.21 15.52 -15.65
C VAL A 410 -42.66 14.92 -14.34
N THR A 411 -43.13 15.35 -13.17
CA THR A 411 -42.63 14.86 -11.89
C THR A 411 -42.74 13.32 -11.75
N ALA A 412 -43.91 12.77 -12.06
CA ALA A 412 -44.14 11.33 -11.97
C ALA A 412 -43.32 10.52 -12.99
N PRO A 413 -43.25 10.92 -14.30
CA PRO A 413 -42.36 10.32 -15.27
C PRO A 413 -40.89 10.34 -14.88
N VAL A 414 -40.36 11.48 -14.41
CA VAL A 414 -38.94 11.59 -13.99
C VAL A 414 -38.63 10.67 -12.81
N ILE A 415 -39.49 10.63 -11.80
CA ILE A 415 -39.32 9.68 -10.69
C ILE A 415 -39.32 8.23 -11.19
N ALA A 416 -40.23 7.90 -12.13
CA ALA A 416 -40.31 6.57 -12.70
C ALA A 416 -39.04 6.20 -13.49
N ILE A 417 -38.48 7.11 -14.29
CA ILE A 417 -37.20 6.91 -15.02
C ILE A 417 -36.06 6.65 -14.02
N VAL A 418 -35.93 7.50 -13.03
CA VAL A 418 -34.89 7.35 -11.98
C VAL A 418 -34.99 6.00 -11.28
N LEU A 419 -36.18 5.58 -10.88
CA LEU A 419 -36.43 4.29 -10.24
C LEU A 419 -36.08 3.11 -11.15
N VAL A 420 -36.51 3.17 -12.42
CA VAL A 420 -36.21 2.11 -13.40
C VAL A 420 -34.72 2.01 -13.66
N LEU A 421 -34.01 3.12 -13.91
CA LEU A 421 -32.57 3.12 -14.15
C LEU A 421 -31.81 2.64 -12.92
N THR A 422 -32.17 3.12 -11.73
CA THR A 422 -31.54 2.66 -10.49
C THR A 422 -31.78 1.16 -10.27
N SER A 423 -32.97 0.65 -10.55
CA SER A 423 -33.29 -0.78 -10.38
C SER A 423 -32.50 -1.71 -11.31
N VAL A 424 -32.01 -1.22 -12.45
CA VAL A 424 -31.15 -1.98 -13.36
C VAL A 424 -29.74 -2.16 -12.78
N PHE A 425 -29.21 -1.15 -12.08
CA PHE A 425 -27.86 -1.19 -11.54
C PHE A 425 -27.78 -1.81 -10.13
N VAL A 426 -28.85 -1.74 -9.34
CA VAL A 426 -28.89 -2.30 -7.98
C VAL A 426 -28.51 -3.79 -7.91
N PRO A 427 -29.00 -4.70 -8.77
CA PRO A 427 -28.62 -6.11 -8.72
C PRO A 427 -27.11 -6.34 -8.90
N ILE A 428 -26.45 -5.50 -9.71
CA ILE A 428 -25.01 -5.59 -9.95
C ILE A 428 -24.21 -5.30 -8.67
N ALA A 429 -24.73 -4.43 -7.80
CA ALA A 429 -24.10 -4.11 -6.52
C ALA A 429 -24.12 -5.28 -5.52
N PHE A 430 -24.94 -6.29 -5.73
CA PHE A 430 -25.06 -7.50 -4.91
C PHE A 430 -24.36 -8.72 -5.51
N LEU A 431 -23.65 -8.58 -6.64
CA LEU A 431 -22.83 -9.64 -7.18
C LEU A 431 -21.71 -9.97 -6.19
N GLY A 432 -21.52 -11.25 -5.91
CA GLY A 432 -20.43 -11.73 -5.04
C GLY A 432 -19.12 -11.99 -5.78
N GLY A 433 -18.06 -12.17 -5.01
CA GLY A 433 -16.73 -12.51 -5.50
C GLY A 433 -15.97 -11.32 -6.09
N PHE A 434 -14.78 -11.58 -6.63
CA PHE A 434 -13.88 -10.57 -7.20
C PHE A 434 -14.54 -9.71 -8.29
N THR A 435 -15.25 -10.35 -9.20
CA THR A 435 -15.97 -9.66 -10.28
C THR A 435 -17.09 -8.76 -9.73
N GLY A 436 -17.79 -9.24 -8.71
CA GLY A 436 -18.82 -8.45 -8.04
C GLY A 436 -18.28 -7.18 -7.42
N GLU A 437 -17.15 -7.27 -6.70
CA GLU A 437 -16.54 -6.11 -6.05
C GLU A 437 -16.02 -5.07 -7.07
N LEU A 438 -15.49 -5.53 -8.22
CA LEU A 438 -15.14 -4.67 -9.34
C LEU A 438 -16.33 -3.86 -9.84
N TYR A 439 -17.42 -4.54 -10.18
CA TYR A 439 -18.59 -3.89 -10.78
C TYR A 439 -19.47 -3.15 -9.78
N LYS A 440 -19.38 -3.47 -8.49
CA LYS A 440 -20.16 -2.82 -7.43
C LYS A 440 -19.92 -1.31 -7.39
N GLN A 441 -18.66 -0.88 -7.38
CA GLN A 441 -18.33 0.55 -7.34
C GLN A 441 -18.81 1.27 -8.60
N PHE A 442 -18.67 0.66 -9.79
CA PHE A 442 -19.18 1.16 -11.05
C PHE A 442 -20.72 1.32 -11.03
N ALA A 443 -21.42 0.25 -10.65
CA ALA A 443 -22.89 0.24 -10.61
C ALA A 443 -23.46 1.24 -9.58
N VAL A 444 -22.88 1.28 -8.38
CA VAL A 444 -23.31 2.23 -7.34
C VAL A 444 -22.99 3.68 -7.76
N THR A 445 -21.89 3.92 -8.48
CA THR A 445 -21.58 5.25 -9.02
C THR A 445 -22.68 5.72 -9.97
N ILE A 446 -23.08 4.87 -10.92
CA ILE A 446 -24.16 5.22 -11.88
C ILE A 446 -25.49 5.38 -11.15
N ALA A 447 -25.87 4.44 -10.28
CA ALA A 447 -27.12 4.53 -9.53
C ALA A 447 -27.19 5.82 -8.69
N THR A 448 -26.10 6.17 -8.01
CA THR A 448 -26.00 7.42 -7.23
C THR A 448 -26.10 8.64 -8.14
N SER A 449 -25.43 8.64 -9.29
CA SER A 449 -25.52 9.73 -10.28
C SER A 449 -26.94 9.95 -10.79
N VAL A 450 -27.63 8.87 -11.10
CA VAL A 450 -29.02 8.92 -11.59
C VAL A 450 -29.98 9.44 -10.49
N ILE A 451 -29.83 8.98 -9.25
CA ILE A 451 -30.65 9.47 -8.12
C ILE A 451 -30.44 10.98 -7.91
N ILE A 452 -29.19 11.43 -7.93
CA ILE A 452 -28.86 12.85 -7.77
C ILE A 452 -29.33 13.67 -8.97
N SER A 453 -29.24 13.13 -10.21
CA SER A 453 -29.78 13.74 -11.39
C SER A 453 -31.27 14.01 -11.27
N GLY A 454 -32.04 12.99 -10.88
CA GLY A 454 -33.48 13.14 -10.67
C GLY A 454 -33.80 14.19 -9.61
N PHE A 455 -33.02 14.26 -8.52
CA PHE A 455 -33.18 15.30 -7.50
C PHE A 455 -32.86 16.69 -8.07
N VAL A 456 -31.82 16.84 -8.87
CA VAL A 456 -31.44 18.10 -9.54
C VAL A 456 -32.52 18.49 -10.59
N ALA A 457 -33.02 17.53 -11.37
CA ALA A 457 -34.07 17.74 -12.37
C ALA A 457 -35.41 18.19 -11.74
N LEU A 458 -35.73 17.70 -10.54
CA LEU A 458 -36.96 18.06 -9.84
C LEU A 458 -36.83 19.29 -8.91
N SER A 459 -35.61 19.82 -8.70
CA SER A 459 -35.39 20.96 -7.80
C SER A 459 -34.68 22.12 -8.50
N LEU A 460 -33.42 21.92 -8.90
CA LEU A 460 -32.61 22.99 -9.48
C LEU A 460 -33.07 23.38 -10.88
N THR A 461 -33.35 22.40 -11.73
CA THR A 461 -33.77 22.66 -13.12
C THR A 461 -35.01 23.51 -13.21
N PRO A 462 -36.15 23.21 -12.53
CA PRO A 462 -37.33 24.04 -12.56
C PRO A 462 -37.07 25.43 -11.94
N ALA A 463 -36.29 25.53 -10.88
CA ALA A 463 -35.92 26.84 -10.32
C ALA A 463 -35.17 27.71 -11.33
N LEU A 464 -34.23 27.11 -12.07
CA LEU A 464 -33.49 27.83 -13.12
C LEU A 464 -34.38 28.18 -14.31
N CYS A 465 -35.33 27.31 -14.72
CA CYS A 465 -36.31 27.60 -15.76
C CYS A 465 -37.15 28.82 -15.38
N ALA A 466 -37.71 28.88 -14.18
CA ALA A 466 -38.51 30.01 -13.70
C ALA A 466 -37.72 31.33 -13.62
N MET A 467 -36.38 31.28 -13.39
CA MET A 467 -35.54 32.47 -13.22
C MET A 467 -34.85 32.95 -14.50
N ILE A 468 -34.44 32.05 -15.37
CA ILE A 468 -33.55 32.36 -16.51
C ILE A 468 -34.34 32.48 -17.82
N LEU A 469 -35.39 31.68 -18.02
CA LEU A 469 -36.21 31.73 -19.25
C LEU A 469 -36.95 33.06 -19.37
N LYS A 470 -37.17 33.51 -20.58
CA LYS A 470 -37.99 34.67 -20.89
C LYS A 470 -39.14 34.27 -21.80
N PRO A 471 -40.28 34.98 -21.69
CA PRO A 471 -41.38 34.76 -22.63
C PRO A 471 -40.88 34.85 -24.09
N SER A 472 -41.23 33.88 -24.90
CA SER A 472 -40.89 33.90 -26.31
C SER A 472 -41.62 35.08 -26.99
N ASP A 473 -40.85 36.00 -27.59
CA ASP A 473 -41.38 37.14 -28.37
C ASP A 473 -41.83 36.69 -29.81
N HIS A 474 -42.03 35.38 -30.02
CA HIS A 474 -42.55 34.93 -31.31
C HIS A 474 -44.03 35.34 -31.45
N LYS A 475 -44.23 36.48 -32.08
CA LYS A 475 -45.50 36.79 -32.75
C LYS A 475 -45.68 35.86 -33.92
N PRO A 476 -46.90 35.32 -34.13
CA PRO A 476 -47.21 34.42 -35.22
C PRO A 476 -46.94 35.02 -36.59
#